data_37a4084f427a1b8869503bd95ff544c9
#
_entry.id   37a4084f427a1b8869503bd95ff544c9
#
_cell.length_a   1.000
_cell.length_b   1.000
_cell.length_c   1.000
_cell.angle_alpha   90.00
_cell.angle_beta   90.00
_cell.angle_gamma   90.00
#
_symmetry.space_group_name_H-M   'P 1'
#
loop_
_entity.id
_entity.type
_entity.pdbx_description
1 polymer ?
#
loop_
_entity_poly.entity_id
_entity_poly.type
_entity_poly.pdbx_seq_one_letter_code
_entity_poly.pdbx_strand_id
1 'polypeptide(L)' 'MPEKDTAAEVEKLANNVIDQAIFICNLCDQFKHAETYSYHLKLAEDIAYHLKRLSESQDFDELVKQIYN' A
#
# COMPACT_ATOMS: atom_id res chain seq x y z
N MET A 1 -12.47 3.64 26.04
CA MET A 1 -13.36 4.61 25.39
C MET A 1 -13.41 4.32 23.90
N PRO A 2 -14.62 4.18 23.33
CA PRO A 2 -14.74 3.79 21.93
C PRO A 2 -14.03 4.71 20.95
N GLU A 3 -14.19 6.02 21.10
CA GLU A 3 -13.59 6.98 20.19
C GLU A 3 -12.07 6.93 20.23
N LYS A 4 -11.49 6.81 21.41
CA LYS A 4 -10.05 6.73 21.57
C LYS A 4 -9.49 5.44 20.97
N ASP A 5 -10.17 4.34 21.21
CA ASP A 5 -9.76 3.04 20.68
C ASP A 5 -9.87 3.03 19.16
N THR A 6 -10.94 3.63 18.63
CA THR A 6 -11.13 3.73 17.20
C THR A 6 -10.04 4.58 16.54
N ALA A 7 -9.70 5.71 17.14
CA ALA A 7 -8.65 6.58 16.61
C ALA A 7 -7.30 5.86 16.60
N ALA A 8 -6.97 5.14 17.69
CA ALA A 8 -5.73 4.40 17.77
C ALA A 8 -5.69 3.27 16.74
N GLU A 9 -6.81 2.60 16.53
CA GLU A 9 -6.91 1.52 15.55
C GLU A 9 -6.75 2.05 14.13
N VAL A 10 -7.41 3.16 13.81
CA VAL A 10 -7.27 3.79 12.49
C VAL A 10 -5.82 4.19 12.24
N GLU A 11 -5.16 4.77 13.23
CA GLU A 11 -3.75 5.15 13.11
C GLU A 11 -2.87 3.93 12.84
N LYS A 12 -3.10 2.85 13.57
CA LYS A 12 -2.33 1.62 13.37
C LYS A 12 -2.54 1.04 11.98
N LEU A 13 -3.80 0.97 11.53
CA LEU A 13 -4.12 0.47 10.20
C LEU A 13 -3.52 1.35 9.11
N ALA A 14 -3.61 2.66 9.28
CA ALA A 14 -3.04 3.60 8.32
C ALA A 14 -1.52 3.44 8.21
N ASN A 15 -0.85 3.28 9.36
CA ASN A 15 0.60 3.09 9.35
C ASN A 15 1.00 1.79 8.65
N ASN A 16 0.23 0.72 8.84
CA ASN A 16 0.50 -0.55 8.16
C ASN A 16 0.34 -0.41 6.65
N VAL A 17 -0.70 0.30 6.21
CA VAL A 17 -0.92 0.56 4.79
C VAL A 17 0.17 1.45 4.21
N ILE A 18 0.58 2.47 4.97
CA ILE A 18 1.65 3.37 4.55
C ILE A 18 2.96 2.60 4.34
N ASP A 19 3.30 1.69 5.25
CA ASP A 19 4.51 0.88 5.11
C ASP A 19 4.50 0.07 3.82
N GLN A 20 3.37 -0.52 3.47
CA GLN A 20 3.23 -1.24 2.21
C GLN A 20 3.31 -0.29 1.01
N ALA A 21 2.70 0.88 1.13
CA ALA A 21 2.71 1.88 0.06
C ALA A 21 4.11 2.43 -0.20
N ILE A 22 4.92 2.61 0.85
CA ILE A 22 6.30 3.07 0.71
C ILE A 22 7.11 2.09 -0.15
N PHE A 23 6.94 0.80 0.07
CA PHE A 23 7.62 -0.21 -0.73
C PHE A 23 7.23 -0.09 -2.21
N ILE A 24 5.93 0.11 -2.47
CA ILE A 24 5.44 0.29 -3.84
C ILE A 24 5.99 1.58 -4.45
N CYS A 25 6.08 2.65 -3.67
CA CYS A 25 6.65 3.90 -4.15
C CYS A 25 8.12 3.74 -4.54
N ASN A 26 8.88 2.93 -3.78
CA ASN A 26 10.27 2.64 -4.13
C ASN A 26 10.36 1.90 -5.47
N LEU A 27 9.45 0.95 -5.71
CA LEU A 27 9.40 0.26 -7.00
C LEU A 27 9.07 1.24 -8.14
N CYS A 28 8.14 2.16 -7.89
CA CYS A 28 7.79 3.17 -8.88
C CYS A 28 8.98 4.08 -9.22
N ASP A 29 9.75 4.43 -8.21
CA ASP A 29 10.94 5.25 -8.43
C ASP A 29 11.98 4.50 -9.26
N GLN A 30 12.20 3.23 -8.96
CA GLN A 30 13.08 2.38 -9.76
C GLN A 30 12.58 2.28 -11.21
N PHE A 31 11.28 2.15 -11.40
CA PHE A 31 10.68 2.11 -12.73
C PHE A 31 11.02 3.36 -13.54
N LYS A 32 10.93 4.53 -12.91
CA LYS A 32 11.22 5.80 -13.58
C LYS A 32 12.67 5.89 -14.05
N HIS A 33 13.57 5.22 -13.36
CA HIS A 33 15.01 5.28 -13.65
C HIS A 33 15.52 4.06 -14.40
N ALA A 34 14.66 3.10 -14.72
CA ALA A 34 15.08 1.91 -15.45
C ALA A 34 15.40 2.27 -16.90
N GLU A 35 16.52 1.71 -17.40
CA GLU A 35 17.03 2.05 -18.72
C GLU A 35 16.63 1.06 -19.81
N THR A 36 16.26 -0.18 -19.44
CA THR A 36 15.91 -1.19 -20.41
C THR A 36 14.44 -1.53 -20.36
N TYR A 37 13.88 -1.91 -21.49
CA TYR A 37 12.47 -2.27 -21.58
C TYR A 37 12.16 -3.51 -20.73
N SER A 38 13.04 -4.50 -20.73
CA SER A 38 12.78 -5.71 -19.95
C SER A 38 12.77 -5.43 -18.45
N TYR A 39 13.60 -4.51 -17.99
CA TYR A 39 13.61 -4.13 -16.58
C TYR A 39 12.34 -3.31 -16.24
N HIS A 40 11.93 -2.41 -17.14
CA HIS A 40 10.67 -1.69 -17.00
C HIS A 40 9.50 -2.68 -16.85
N LEU A 41 9.45 -3.68 -17.70
CA LEU A 41 8.35 -4.64 -17.67
C LEU A 41 8.33 -5.42 -16.36
N LYS A 42 9.52 -5.86 -15.91
CA LYS A 42 9.60 -6.57 -14.64
C LYS A 42 9.14 -5.71 -13.47
N LEU A 43 9.57 -4.46 -13.43
CA LEU A 43 9.15 -3.55 -12.35
C LEU A 43 7.66 -3.26 -12.42
N ALA A 44 7.11 -3.10 -13.63
CA ALA A 44 5.67 -2.88 -13.79
C ALA A 44 4.88 -4.08 -13.26
N GLU A 45 5.35 -5.29 -13.52
CA GLU A 45 4.71 -6.50 -13.00
C GLU A 45 4.76 -6.54 -11.47
N ASP A 46 5.91 -6.20 -10.89
CA ASP A 46 6.07 -6.17 -9.45
C ASP A 46 5.17 -5.11 -8.81
N ILE A 47 5.09 -3.93 -9.42
CA ILE A 47 4.23 -2.86 -8.94
C ILE A 47 2.78 -3.32 -8.95
N ALA A 48 2.33 -3.90 -10.07
CA ALA A 48 0.96 -4.38 -10.20
C ALA A 48 0.65 -5.47 -9.16
N TYR A 49 1.59 -6.38 -8.95
CA TYR A 49 1.43 -7.45 -7.97
C TYR A 49 1.26 -6.90 -6.56
N HIS A 50 2.13 -5.98 -6.16
CA HIS A 50 2.07 -5.43 -4.81
C HIS A 50 0.87 -4.51 -4.60
N LEU A 51 0.44 -3.78 -5.63
CA LEU A 51 -0.78 -2.99 -5.55
C LEU A 51 -2.00 -3.89 -5.36
N LYS A 52 -2.05 -4.99 -6.10
CA LYS A 52 -3.14 -5.94 -5.95
C LYS A 52 -3.17 -6.50 -4.53
N ARG A 53 -2.01 -6.90 -4.01
CA ARG A 53 -1.92 -7.43 -2.65
C ARG A 53 -2.34 -6.38 -1.62
N LEU A 54 -1.92 -5.13 -1.80
CA LEU A 54 -2.32 -4.06 -0.90
C LEU A 54 -3.83 -3.88 -0.90
N SER A 55 -4.43 -3.83 -2.08
CA SER A 55 -5.88 -3.63 -2.20
C SER A 55 -6.70 -4.77 -1.60
N GLU A 56 -6.09 -5.96 -1.49
CA GLU A 56 -6.74 -7.15 -0.93
C GLU A 56 -6.35 -7.40 0.53
N SER A 57 -5.48 -6.57 1.10
CA SER A 57 -5.01 -6.79 2.46
C SER A 57 -6.11 -6.50 3.47
N GLN A 58 -6.07 -7.24 4.58
CA GLN A 58 -7.03 -7.05 5.65
C GLN A 58 -6.92 -5.65 6.25
N ASP A 59 -5.71 -5.16 6.41
CA ASP A 59 -5.49 -3.83 6.99
C ASP A 59 -6.09 -2.74 6.12
N PHE A 60 -5.92 -2.84 4.80
CA PHE A 60 -6.51 -1.87 3.88
C PHE A 60 -8.03 -1.92 3.94
N ASP A 61 -8.60 -3.12 3.92
CA ASP A 61 -10.04 -3.32 3.97
C ASP A 61 -10.63 -2.75 5.28
N GLU A 62 -9.98 -3.03 6.41
CA GLU A 62 -10.42 -2.51 7.69
C GLU A 62 -10.32 -0.99 7.76
N LEU A 63 -9.25 -0.43 7.21
CA LEU A 63 -9.08 1.02 7.17
C LEU A 63 -10.21 1.68 6.38
N VAL A 64 -10.53 1.13 5.22
CA VAL A 64 -11.62 1.65 4.39
C VAL A 64 -12.94 1.60 5.15
N LYS A 65 -13.21 0.49 5.84
CA LYS A 65 -14.43 0.36 6.62
C LYS A 65 -14.52 1.38 7.74
N GLN A 66 -13.41 1.65 8.42
CA GLN A 66 -13.38 2.62 9.51
C GLN A 66 -13.62 4.04 9.01
N ILE A 67 -13.15 4.36 7.82
CA ILE A 67 -13.26 5.71 7.26
C ILE A 67 -14.62 5.94 6.62
N TYR A 68 -15.15 4.96 5.88
CA TYR A 68 -16.35 5.14 5.07
C TYR A 68 -17.61 4.57 5.69
N ASN A 69 -17.52 3.97 6.85
CA ASN A 69 -18.67 3.60 7.63
C ASN A 69 -18.89 4.59 8.78
#